data_1e7722795ae23654953ac293a9ddf51c
#
_entry.id   1e7722795ae23654953ac293a9ddf51c
#
_cell.length_a   1.000
_cell.length_b   1.000
_cell.length_c   1.000
_cell.angle_alpha   90.00
_cell.angle_beta   90.00
_cell.angle_gamma   90.00
#
_symmetry.space_group_name_H-M   'P 1'
#
loop_
_entity.id
_entity.type
_entity.pdbx_description
1 polymer ?
#
loop_
_entity_poly.entity_id
_entity_poly.type
_entity_poly.pdbx_seq_one_letter_code
_entity_poly.pdbx_strand_id
1 'polypeptide(L)'
;MTGNHEIYLGAERALAVARRAGIRVLEDEMTVIDGLQIVGVGYPRRGEPKDNAAAVRGIAGFDPGRPSILLYHSPVQIPEVKAAGVRLQISGHTHHGQIFPVGWLTRLIYGRYYRGLNEEDGIAVYTSPGTGAWGPAMRTGNTPEVTVIRLKPR
;
A
#
# COMPACT_ATOMS: atom_id res chain seq x y z
N MET A 1 6.75 -1.41 5.24
CA MET A 1 7.17 -1.54 3.83
C MET A 1 7.62 -0.18 3.31
N THR A 2 8.52 -0.18 2.33
CA THR A 2 8.97 1.04 1.66
C THR A 2 7.95 1.58 0.67
N GLY A 3 8.02 2.89 0.40
CA GLY A 3 7.43 3.55 -0.75
C GLY A 3 8.54 4.13 -1.65
N ASN A 4 8.14 4.83 -2.70
CA ASN A 4 9.09 5.43 -3.64
C ASN A 4 10.01 6.48 -2.99
N HIS A 5 9.53 7.20 -1.97
CA HIS A 5 10.35 8.20 -1.28
C HIS A 5 11.49 7.57 -0.47
N GLU A 6 11.25 6.46 0.22
CA GLU A 6 12.29 5.72 0.92
C GLU A 6 13.34 5.19 -0.06
N ILE A 7 12.92 4.73 -1.24
CA ILE A 7 13.87 4.30 -2.29
C ILE A 7 14.73 5.47 -2.78
N TYR A 8 14.14 6.66 -2.99
CA TYR A 8 14.88 7.83 -3.47
C TYR A 8 15.86 8.39 -2.44
N LEU A 9 15.53 8.31 -1.15
CA LEU A 9 16.33 8.82 -0.05
C LEU A 9 17.34 7.80 0.51
N GLY A 10 17.30 6.56 0.02
CA GLY A 10 18.07 5.43 0.53
C GLY A 10 17.27 4.59 1.50
N ALA A 11 16.71 3.50 0.99
CA ALA A 11 15.81 2.60 1.73
C ALA A 11 16.38 2.14 3.07
N GLU A 12 17.64 1.72 3.09
CA GLU A 12 18.28 1.21 4.32
C GLU A 12 18.25 2.22 5.47
N ARG A 13 18.55 3.49 5.17
CA ARG A 13 18.52 4.56 6.17
C ARG A 13 17.10 4.81 6.69
N ALA A 14 16.12 4.88 5.79
CA ALA A 14 14.72 5.08 6.15
C ALA A 14 14.18 3.93 7.02
N LEU A 15 14.48 2.70 6.62
CA LEU A 15 14.10 1.50 7.37
C LEU A 15 14.76 1.43 8.75
N ALA A 16 16.04 1.81 8.85
CA ALA A 16 16.75 1.86 10.14
C ALA A 16 16.09 2.88 11.09
N VAL A 17 15.67 4.04 10.58
CA VAL A 17 14.96 5.05 11.40
C VAL A 17 13.62 4.52 11.87
N ALA A 18 12.83 3.89 10.99
CA ALA A 18 11.55 3.30 11.34
C ALA A 18 11.70 2.22 12.44
N ARG A 19 12.67 1.31 12.27
CA ARG A 19 12.96 0.26 13.27
C ARG A 19 13.39 0.84 14.61
N ARG A 20 14.23 1.87 14.62
CA ARG A 20 14.62 2.57 15.86
C ARG A 20 13.46 3.26 16.56
N ALA A 21 12.45 3.69 15.81
CA ALA A 21 11.20 4.22 16.34
C ALA A 21 10.23 3.13 16.82
N GLY A 22 10.62 1.86 16.84
CA GLY A 22 9.77 0.74 17.27
C GLY A 22 8.77 0.26 16.21
N ILE A 23 8.86 0.76 15.00
CA ILE A 23 7.97 0.36 13.90
C ILE A 23 8.46 -0.95 13.28
N ARG A 24 7.61 -1.97 13.29
CA ARG A 24 7.89 -3.21 12.54
C ARG A 24 7.77 -2.94 11.04
N VAL A 25 8.84 -3.14 10.33
CA VAL A 25 8.89 -2.99 8.87
C VAL A 25 8.80 -4.36 8.22
N LEU A 26 7.92 -4.49 7.24
CA LEU A 26 7.75 -5.69 6.41
C LEU A 26 8.21 -5.35 4.99
N GLU A 27 9.26 -6.01 4.52
CA GLU A 27 9.84 -5.85 3.17
C GLU A 27 9.92 -7.22 2.51
N ASP A 28 8.91 -7.55 1.71
CA ASP A 28 8.65 -8.87 1.17
C ASP A 28 8.56 -9.93 2.29
N GLU A 29 7.89 -9.52 3.37
CA GLU A 29 7.73 -10.26 4.61
C GLU A 29 6.27 -10.25 5.08
N MET A 30 5.95 -11.16 5.99
CA MET A 30 4.64 -11.29 6.58
C MET A 30 4.72 -11.41 8.10
N THR A 31 3.67 -10.98 8.76
CA THR A 31 3.38 -11.33 10.16
C THR A 31 1.94 -11.81 10.29
N VAL A 32 1.69 -12.60 11.32
CA VAL A 32 0.32 -13.05 11.62
C VAL A 32 -0.11 -12.47 12.97
N ILE A 33 -1.28 -11.86 13.00
CA ILE A 33 -1.89 -11.31 14.20
C ILE A 33 -3.32 -11.86 14.28
N ASP A 34 -3.61 -12.62 15.33
CA ASP A 34 -4.92 -13.25 15.56
C ASP A 34 -5.47 -14.02 14.34
N GLY A 35 -4.59 -14.73 13.66
CA GLY A 35 -4.92 -15.49 12.46
C GLY A 35 -4.99 -14.70 11.15
N LEU A 36 -4.91 -13.38 11.21
CA LEU A 36 -4.86 -12.49 10.06
C LEU A 36 -3.42 -12.33 9.56
N GLN A 37 -3.20 -12.61 8.29
CA GLN A 37 -1.90 -12.42 7.62
C GLN A 37 -1.74 -10.96 7.21
N ILE A 38 -0.70 -10.27 7.71
CA ILE A 38 -0.33 -8.92 7.30
C ILE A 38 0.94 -9.03 6.49
N VAL A 39 0.82 -8.79 5.20
CA VAL A 39 1.87 -8.93 4.20
C VAL A 39 2.38 -7.54 3.82
N GLY A 40 3.67 -7.30 3.88
CA GLY A 40 4.32 -6.09 3.38
C GLY A 40 5.18 -6.39 2.17
N VAL A 41 4.89 -5.74 1.05
CA VAL A 41 5.70 -5.84 -0.17
C VAL A 41 6.46 -4.54 -0.37
N GLY A 42 7.78 -4.63 -0.49
CA GLY A 42 8.67 -3.48 -0.68
C GLY A 42 8.48 -2.82 -2.04
N TYR A 43 8.68 -1.51 -2.12
CA TYR A 43 8.60 -0.79 -3.38
C TYR A 43 9.83 -1.09 -4.26
N PRO A 44 9.67 -1.29 -5.57
CA PRO A 44 10.79 -1.63 -6.45
C PRO A 44 11.81 -0.49 -6.55
N ARG A 45 13.05 -0.82 -6.82
CA ARG A 45 14.06 0.18 -7.18
C ARG A 45 13.70 0.81 -8.52
N ARG A 46 14.19 2.02 -8.75
CA ARG A 46 13.88 2.76 -9.98
C ARG A 46 14.26 1.95 -11.23
N GLY A 47 13.26 1.73 -12.10
CA GLY A 47 13.44 0.98 -13.36
C GLY A 47 13.35 -0.54 -13.23
N GLU A 48 13.20 -1.08 -12.03
CA GLU A 48 12.99 -2.50 -11.84
C GLU A 48 11.49 -2.83 -11.84
N PRO A 49 11.02 -3.75 -12.68
CA PRO A 49 9.65 -4.22 -12.60
C PRO A 49 9.47 -5.07 -11.34
N LYS A 50 8.30 -4.98 -10.69
CA LYS A 50 7.97 -5.84 -9.57
C LYS A 50 6.61 -6.49 -9.80
N ASP A 51 6.57 -7.81 -9.71
CA ASP A 51 5.34 -8.59 -9.67
C ASP A 51 4.93 -8.76 -8.19
N ASN A 52 3.93 -7.99 -7.77
CA ASN A 52 3.45 -8.02 -6.39
C ASN A 52 2.79 -9.36 -6.04
N ALA A 53 2.12 -9.99 -7.00
CA ALA A 53 1.49 -11.28 -6.79
C ALA A 53 2.53 -12.40 -6.61
N ALA A 54 3.61 -12.38 -7.40
CA ALA A 54 4.72 -13.30 -7.23
C ALA A 54 5.44 -13.06 -5.89
N ALA A 55 5.65 -11.79 -5.51
CA ALA A 55 6.22 -11.44 -4.21
C ALA A 55 5.39 -12.00 -3.05
N VAL A 56 4.06 -11.79 -3.07
CA VAL A 56 3.15 -12.32 -2.05
C VAL A 56 3.21 -13.85 -1.98
N ARG A 57 3.11 -14.53 -3.13
CA ARG A 57 3.18 -16.01 -3.18
C ARG A 57 4.52 -16.58 -2.73
N GLY A 58 5.60 -15.83 -2.91
CA GLY A 58 6.95 -16.22 -2.50
C GLY A 58 7.24 -16.07 -1.01
N ILE A 59 6.37 -15.39 -0.26
CA ILE A 59 6.57 -15.20 1.19
C ILE A 59 6.33 -16.52 1.93
N ALA A 60 7.34 -16.93 2.68
CA ALA A 60 7.28 -18.17 3.46
C ALA A 60 6.07 -18.17 4.43
N GLY A 61 5.27 -19.22 4.36
CA GLY A 61 4.11 -19.41 5.21
C GLY A 61 2.86 -18.61 4.81
N PHE A 62 2.87 -17.89 3.69
CA PHE A 62 1.67 -17.26 3.16
C PHE A 62 0.67 -18.34 2.69
N ASP A 63 -0.57 -18.24 3.17
CA ASP A 63 -1.67 -19.14 2.82
C ASP A 63 -2.80 -18.33 2.14
N PRO A 64 -3.05 -18.53 0.83
CA PRO A 64 -4.08 -17.81 0.09
C PRO A 64 -5.52 -18.13 0.57
N GLY A 65 -5.70 -19.21 1.31
CA GLY A 65 -7.00 -19.60 1.92
C GLY A 65 -7.32 -18.83 3.20
N ARG A 66 -6.37 -18.14 3.79
CA ARG A 66 -6.55 -17.38 5.04
C ARG A 66 -6.77 -15.89 4.81
N PRO A 67 -7.48 -15.19 5.72
CA PRO A 67 -7.62 -13.74 5.64
C PRO A 67 -6.26 -13.04 5.56
N SER A 68 -6.14 -12.11 4.63
CA SER A 68 -4.87 -11.39 4.41
C SER A 68 -5.06 -9.92 4.08
N ILE A 69 -4.14 -9.10 4.56
CA ILE A 69 -3.99 -7.68 4.21
C ILE A 69 -2.65 -7.50 3.54
N LEU A 70 -2.65 -6.94 2.34
CA LEU A 70 -1.44 -6.50 1.66
C LEU A 70 -1.19 -5.01 1.94
N LEU A 71 -0.05 -4.70 2.49
CA LEU A 71 0.49 -3.36 2.59
C LEU A 71 1.42 -3.15 1.39
N TYR A 72 0.97 -2.39 0.40
CA TYR A 72 1.77 -2.02 -0.76
C TYR A 72 1.56 -0.55 -1.11
N HIS A 73 2.65 0.15 -1.40
CA HIS A 73 2.63 1.60 -1.51
C HIS A 73 1.68 2.13 -2.60
N SER A 74 1.66 1.52 -3.78
CA SER A 74 0.82 1.95 -4.91
C SER A 74 -0.42 1.07 -5.09
N PRO A 75 -1.60 1.62 -5.46
CA PRO A 75 -2.80 0.85 -5.74
C PRO A 75 -2.78 0.29 -7.18
N VAL A 76 -1.90 -0.66 -7.43
CA VAL A 76 -1.68 -1.30 -8.76
C VAL A 76 -1.71 -2.81 -8.65
N GLN A 77 -1.84 -3.50 -9.81
CA GLN A 77 -1.86 -4.96 -9.92
C GLN A 77 -2.96 -5.62 -9.08
N ILE A 78 -4.12 -4.98 -9.00
CA ILE A 78 -5.23 -5.45 -8.16
C ILE A 78 -5.75 -6.84 -8.58
N PRO A 79 -5.96 -7.12 -9.88
CA PRO A 79 -6.38 -8.45 -10.32
C PRO A 79 -5.35 -9.54 -9.97
N GLU A 80 -4.06 -9.24 -10.11
CA GLU A 80 -2.96 -10.17 -9.86
C GLU A 80 -2.83 -10.51 -8.36
N VAL A 81 -2.88 -9.50 -7.50
CA VAL A 81 -2.81 -9.73 -6.04
C VAL A 81 -4.07 -10.40 -5.49
N LYS A 82 -5.24 -10.12 -6.07
CA LYS A 82 -6.47 -10.86 -5.81
C LYS A 82 -6.30 -12.34 -6.14
N ALA A 83 -5.77 -12.64 -7.34
CA ALA A 83 -5.49 -14.01 -7.76
C ALA A 83 -4.43 -14.72 -6.90
N ALA A 84 -3.57 -13.96 -6.21
CA ALA A 84 -2.65 -14.49 -5.21
C ALA A 84 -3.31 -14.79 -3.86
N GLY A 85 -4.61 -14.46 -3.67
CA GLY A 85 -5.36 -14.73 -2.44
C GLY A 85 -5.46 -13.55 -1.47
N VAL A 86 -4.99 -12.37 -1.86
CA VAL A 86 -5.13 -11.15 -1.05
C VAL A 86 -6.61 -10.73 -0.98
N ARG A 87 -7.09 -10.36 0.23
CA ARG A 87 -8.48 -9.94 0.45
C ARG A 87 -8.64 -8.44 0.69
N LEU A 88 -7.62 -7.78 1.21
CA LEU A 88 -7.57 -6.34 1.38
C LEU A 88 -6.18 -5.82 0.98
N GLN A 89 -6.13 -4.83 0.10
CA GLN A 89 -4.91 -4.06 -0.15
C GLN A 89 -5.05 -2.67 0.46
N ILE A 90 -4.05 -2.24 1.23
CA ILE A 90 -3.94 -0.88 1.77
C ILE A 90 -2.78 -0.19 1.07
N SER A 91 -3.09 0.94 0.44
CA SER A 91 -2.14 1.72 -0.36
C SER A 91 -2.19 3.21 -0.02
N GLY A 92 -1.20 3.93 -0.48
CA GLY A 92 -1.09 5.38 -0.47
C GLY A 92 -0.69 5.92 -1.83
N HIS A 93 0.46 6.56 -1.92
CA HIS A 93 1.14 7.02 -3.14
C HIS A 93 0.44 8.12 -3.92
N THR A 94 -0.85 8.03 -4.13
CA THR A 94 -1.63 8.91 -5.01
C THR A 94 -1.82 10.31 -4.45
N HIS A 95 -1.76 10.45 -3.11
CA HIS A 95 -2.08 11.68 -2.37
C HIS A 95 -3.42 12.30 -2.76
N HIS A 96 -4.33 11.56 -3.44
CA HIS A 96 -5.51 12.10 -4.14
C HIS A 96 -5.18 13.26 -5.10
N GLY A 97 -3.95 13.30 -5.62
CA GLY A 97 -3.45 14.40 -6.45
C GLY A 97 -3.03 15.64 -5.68
N GLN A 98 -3.14 15.64 -4.34
CA GLN A 98 -2.69 16.68 -3.40
C GLN A 98 -3.02 18.14 -3.80
N ILE A 99 -2.68 18.56 -5.02
CA ILE A 99 -2.85 19.94 -5.54
C ILE A 99 -3.83 19.90 -6.71
N PHE A 100 -4.86 20.74 -6.67
CA PHE A 100 -5.80 20.90 -7.78
C PHE A 100 -5.07 21.52 -9.00
N PRO A 101 -5.26 21.01 -10.25
CA PRO A 101 -6.17 19.94 -10.66
C PRO A 101 -5.51 18.54 -10.79
N VAL A 102 -4.37 18.30 -10.18
CA VAL A 102 -3.58 17.06 -10.33
C VAL A 102 -4.37 15.80 -9.98
N GLY A 103 -5.40 15.92 -9.15
CA GLY A 103 -6.30 14.80 -8.84
C GLY A 103 -6.98 14.18 -10.06
N TRP A 104 -7.22 14.94 -11.12
CA TRP A 104 -7.77 14.40 -12.38
C TRP A 104 -6.76 13.48 -13.09
N LEU A 105 -5.50 13.90 -13.13
CA LEU A 105 -4.42 13.06 -13.70
C LEU A 105 -4.23 11.79 -12.87
N THR A 106 -4.24 11.90 -11.55
CA THR A 106 -4.13 10.76 -10.64
C THR A 106 -5.28 9.77 -10.86
N ARG A 107 -6.51 10.28 -11.03
CA ARG A 107 -7.67 9.44 -11.37
C ARG A 107 -7.53 8.76 -12.74
N LEU A 108 -6.94 9.44 -13.72
CA LEU A 108 -6.70 8.86 -15.04
C LEU A 108 -5.69 7.71 -14.97
N ILE A 109 -4.64 7.84 -14.14
CA ILE A 109 -3.59 6.83 -13.99
C ILE A 109 -4.07 5.61 -13.19
N TYR A 110 -4.74 5.84 -12.04
CA TYR A 110 -5.09 4.78 -11.08
C TYR A 110 -6.57 4.35 -11.17
N GLY A 111 -7.33 4.94 -12.08
CA GLY A 111 -8.76 4.65 -12.23
C GLY A 111 -9.53 4.87 -10.93
N ARG A 112 -10.40 3.91 -10.59
CA ARG A 112 -11.21 3.94 -9.37
C ARG A 112 -10.37 3.84 -8.09
N TYR A 113 -9.21 3.20 -8.15
CA TYR A 113 -8.34 2.96 -6.99
C TYR A 113 -7.51 4.17 -6.57
N TYR A 114 -7.68 5.33 -7.21
CA TYR A 114 -6.89 6.52 -6.89
C TYR A 114 -7.16 7.06 -5.48
N ARG A 115 -8.28 6.68 -4.84
CA ARG A 115 -8.63 7.10 -3.47
C ARG A 115 -9.69 6.24 -2.81
N GLY A 116 -9.70 6.25 -1.46
CA GLY A 116 -10.76 5.71 -0.61
C GLY A 116 -10.92 4.20 -0.72
N LEU A 117 -12.02 3.69 -0.21
CA LEU A 117 -12.37 2.28 -0.26
C LEU A 117 -13.04 1.94 -1.59
N ASN A 118 -12.52 0.94 -2.25
CA ASN A 118 -13.09 0.32 -3.45
C ASN A 118 -13.21 -1.18 -3.20
N GLU A 119 -14.40 -1.71 -3.33
CA GLU A 119 -14.67 -3.15 -3.24
C GLU A 119 -14.96 -3.70 -4.61
N GLU A 120 -14.37 -4.81 -4.92
CA GLU A 120 -14.54 -5.52 -6.18
C GLU A 120 -14.37 -7.02 -5.96
N ASP A 121 -15.43 -7.75 -6.22
CA ASP A 121 -15.43 -9.20 -6.47
C ASP A 121 -14.41 -10.01 -5.64
N GLY A 122 -14.48 -9.87 -4.33
CA GLY A 122 -13.67 -10.63 -3.36
C GLY A 122 -12.34 -9.98 -2.94
N ILE A 123 -12.05 -8.76 -3.37
CA ILE A 123 -10.97 -7.93 -2.84
C ILE A 123 -11.48 -6.53 -2.49
N ALA A 124 -11.00 -5.97 -1.38
CA ALA A 124 -11.15 -4.56 -1.06
C ALA A 124 -9.80 -3.85 -1.25
N VAL A 125 -9.83 -2.63 -1.76
CA VAL A 125 -8.64 -1.76 -1.90
C VAL A 125 -8.92 -0.45 -1.22
N TYR A 126 -8.12 -0.10 -0.23
CA TYR A 126 -8.17 1.19 0.40
C TYR A 126 -6.94 2.02 0.04
N THR A 127 -7.14 3.20 -0.54
CA THR A 127 -6.06 4.13 -0.90
C THR A 127 -6.19 5.41 -0.11
N SER A 128 -5.25 5.63 0.82
CA SER A 128 -5.18 6.81 1.68
C SER A 128 -4.49 7.99 0.96
N PRO A 129 -4.95 9.23 1.17
CA PRO A 129 -4.22 10.43 0.75
C PRO A 129 -2.97 10.68 1.62
N GLY A 130 -2.83 9.97 2.74
CA GLY A 130 -1.75 10.16 3.69
C GLY A 130 -1.96 11.34 4.63
N THR A 131 -1.11 11.42 5.65
CA THR A 131 -1.14 12.46 6.71
C THR A 131 -0.27 13.67 6.37
N GLY A 132 0.71 13.51 5.47
CA GLY A 132 1.68 14.54 5.10
C GLY A 132 1.42 15.12 3.70
N ALA A 133 2.44 15.77 3.18
CA ALA A 133 2.49 16.31 1.81
C ALA A 133 3.78 15.84 1.14
N TRP A 134 3.77 15.73 -0.19
CA TRP A 134 4.96 15.54 -1.00
C TRP A 134 5.28 16.84 -1.77
N GLY A 135 6.56 17.10 -2.04
CA GLY A 135 6.96 18.33 -2.72
C GLY A 135 6.59 19.59 -1.90
N PRO A 136 5.79 20.51 -2.45
CA PRO A 136 5.32 21.68 -1.70
C PRO A 136 4.48 21.29 -0.48
N ALA A 137 4.73 21.93 0.66
CA ALA A 137 4.02 21.67 1.91
C ALA A 137 2.59 22.29 1.87
N MET A 138 1.81 21.94 0.85
CA MET A 138 0.44 22.42 0.65
C MET A 138 -0.46 21.33 0.11
N ARG A 139 -1.75 21.43 0.41
CA ARG A 139 -2.83 20.65 -0.20
C ARG A 139 -3.96 21.56 -0.59
N THR A 140 -4.45 21.47 -1.83
CA THR A 140 -5.57 22.28 -2.34
C THR A 140 -6.71 21.44 -2.88
N GLY A 141 -6.49 20.16 -3.09
CA GLY A 141 -7.47 19.21 -3.65
C GLY A 141 -8.08 18.24 -2.65
N ASN A 142 -7.49 18.13 -1.46
CA ASN A 142 -7.94 17.19 -0.42
C ASN A 142 -7.32 17.54 0.94
N THR A 143 -7.85 16.92 2.01
CA THR A 143 -7.32 17.01 3.37
C THR A 143 -6.44 15.80 3.70
N PRO A 144 -5.41 15.95 4.56
CA PRO A 144 -4.72 14.80 5.15
C PRO A 144 -5.68 14.01 6.04
N GLU A 145 -5.45 12.70 6.15
CA GLU A 145 -6.29 11.85 7.01
C GLU A 145 -5.50 10.80 7.76
N VAL A 146 -6.04 10.40 8.91
CA VAL A 146 -5.71 9.17 9.61
C VAL A 146 -6.94 8.27 9.54
N THR A 147 -6.76 7.06 9.01
CA THR A 147 -7.87 6.15 8.74
C THR A 147 -7.89 5.01 9.74
N VAL A 148 -9.06 4.77 10.31
CA VAL A 148 -9.32 3.59 11.14
C VAL A 148 -10.09 2.57 10.29
N ILE A 149 -9.48 1.41 10.04
CA ILE A 149 -10.09 0.30 9.32
C ILE A 149 -10.58 -0.73 10.35
N ARG A 150 -11.88 -0.97 10.39
CA ARG A 150 -12.49 -1.97 11.25
C ARG A 150 -12.79 -3.21 10.44
N LEU A 151 -12.09 -4.29 10.76
CA LEU A 151 -12.36 -5.61 10.20
C LEU A 151 -13.48 -6.28 10.98
N LYS A 152 -14.39 -6.97 10.28
CA LYS A 152 -15.45 -7.76 10.87
C LYS A 152 -15.38 -9.18 10.31
N PRO A 153 -15.58 -10.22 11.12
CA PRO A 153 -15.81 -11.56 10.60
C PRO A 153 -17.07 -11.57 9.72
N ARG A 154 -17.03 -12.37 8.67
CA ARG A 154 -18.21 -12.68 7.87
C ARG A 154 -18.97 -13.85 8.47
#